data_860cee3e3bb9f663850cd4f5b279b71d
#
_entry.id   860cee3e3bb9f663850cd4f5b279b71d
#
_cell.length_a   1.000
_cell.length_b   1.000
_cell.length_c   1.000
_cell.angle_alpha   90.00
_cell.angle_beta   90.00
_cell.angle_gamma   90.00
#
_symmetry.space_group_name_H-M   'P 1'
#
loop_
_entity.id
_entity.type
_entity.pdbx_description
1 polymer ?
#
loop_
_entity_poly.entity_id
_entity_poly.type
_entity_poly.pdbx_seq_one_letter_code
_entity_poly.pdbx_strand_id
1 'polypeptide(L)'
;MENKAISNTGPIIHLTEINLINSLNIFSGVSIPKEVAQELSKYHISLPKKIKIEELNQSSKDTVKVLTNQHDLDFGEACAIALALQEKAICFLTDDLDARKVSKKYGLEVHGTVGIILRAFREKIIDKKTAIKKINEIHSISSLFITKDLINSILKAIEDF
;
A
#
# COMPACT_ATOMS: atom_id res chain seq x y z
N MET A 1 -17.51 -11.84 0.11
CA MET A 1 -17.10 -10.53 0.63
C MET A 1 -15.97 -9.96 -0.22
N GLU A 2 -16.13 -8.74 -0.64
CA GLU A 2 -15.11 -8.09 -1.42
C GLU A 2 -13.88 -7.77 -0.56
N ASN A 3 -12.74 -8.25 -0.97
CA ASN A 3 -11.44 -7.96 -0.35
C ASN A 3 -10.84 -6.72 -1.02
N LYS A 4 -11.55 -5.59 -0.91
CA LYS A 4 -11.14 -4.32 -1.54
C LYS A 4 -10.10 -3.62 -0.67
N ALA A 5 -9.08 -3.09 -1.31
CA ALA A 5 -8.06 -2.29 -0.66
C ALA A 5 -7.99 -0.89 -1.26
N ILE A 6 -7.61 0.07 -0.43
CA ILE A 6 -7.27 1.43 -0.87
C ILE A 6 -5.78 1.61 -0.64
N SER A 7 -5.08 2.18 -1.61
CA SER A 7 -3.63 2.36 -1.52
C SER A 7 -3.23 3.82 -1.44
N ASN A 8 -2.22 4.09 -0.61
CA ASN A 8 -1.43 5.30 -0.67
C ASN A 8 -0.40 5.19 -1.82
N THR A 9 0.36 6.23 -2.04
CA THR A 9 1.35 6.34 -3.12
C THR A 9 2.48 5.32 -2.99
N GLY A 10 3.02 5.13 -1.76
CA GLY A 10 4.22 4.34 -1.51
C GLY A 10 4.20 2.92 -2.05
N PRO A 11 3.23 2.07 -1.66
CA PRO A 11 3.23 0.69 -2.14
C PRO A 11 3.15 0.56 -3.66
N ILE A 12 2.44 1.45 -4.34
CA ILE A 12 2.36 1.44 -5.80
C ILE A 12 3.72 1.77 -6.42
N ILE A 13 4.41 2.78 -5.89
CA ILE A 13 5.77 3.15 -6.33
C ILE A 13 6.72 1.97 -6.11
N HIS A 14 6.79 1.45 -4.89
CA HIS A 14 7.77 0.43 -4.52
C HIS A 14 7.55 -0.88 -5.27
N LEU A 15 6.30 -1.31 -5.45
CA LEU A 15 6.00 -2.52 -6.22
C LEU A 15 6.31 -2.32 -7.71
N THR A 16 6.08 -1.12 -8.24
CA THR A 16 6.43 -0.81 -9.62
C THR A 16 7.94 -0.85 -9.83
N GLU A 17 8.71 -0.29 -8.89
CA GLU A 17 10.17 -0.26 -8.96
C GLU A 17 10.81 -1.64 -9.05
N ILE A 18 10.21 -2.63 -8.42
CA ILE A 18 10.68 -4.03 -8.46
C ILE A 18 9.91 -4.91 -9.43
N ASN A 19 9.10 -4.29 -10.29
CA ASN A 19 8.28 -4.99 -11.29
C ASN A 19 7.38 -6.08 -10.69
N LEU A 20 6.69 -5.75 -9.60
CA LEU A 20 5.80 -6.67 -8.89
C LEU A 20 4.41 -6.07 -8.62
N ILE A 21 3.98 -5.09 -9.40
CA ILE A 21 2.67 -4.45 -9.21
C ILE A 21 1.52 -5.46 -9.30
N ASN A 22 1.71 -6.56 -10.03
CA ASN A 22 0.71 -7.63 -10.14
C ASN A 22 0.45 -8.38 -8.84
N SER A 23 1.31 -8.24 -7.82
CA SER A 23 1.04 -8.81 -6.50
C SER A 23 -0.19 -8.20 -5.84
N LEU A 24 -0.67 -7.05 -6.31
CA LEU A 24 -1.92 -6.45 -5.85
C LEU A 24 -3.16 -7.29 -6.23
N ASN A 25 -2.98 -8.29 -7.08
CA ASN A 25 -4.06 -9.25 -7.41
C ASN A 25 -4.49 -10.13 -6.22
N ILE A 26 -3.79 -10.06 -5.09
CA ILE A 26 -4.27 -10.65 -3.82
C ILE A 26 -5.57 -9.98 -3.35
N PHE A 27 -5.85 -8.78 -3.80
CA PHE A 27 -7.09 -8.08 -3.50
C PHE A 27 -8.08 -8.21 -4.64
N SER A 28 -9.38 -8.22 -4.33
CA SER A 28 -10.44 -8.24 -5.35
C SER A 28 -10.48 -6.96 -6.17
N GLY A 29 -10.03 -5.86 -5.58
CA GLY A 29 -9.90 -4.58 -6.25
C GLY A 29 -9.03 -3.65 -5.42
N VAL A 30 -8.30 -2.77 -6.10
CA VAL A 30 -7.51 -1.71 -5.47
C VAL A 30 -7.96 -0.38 -6.06
N SER A 31 -8.23 0.57 -5.19
CA SER A 31 -8.58 1.93 -5.59
C SER A 31 -7.66 2.94 -4.92
N ILE A 32 -7.55 4.10 -5.53
CA ILE A 32 -6.81 5.25 -5.01
C ILE A 32 -7.65 6.51 -5.18
N PRO A 33 -7.52 7.49 -4.29
CA PRO A 33 -8.15 8.78 -4.55
C PRO A 33 -7.42 9.51 -5.68
N LYS A 34 -8.11 10.45 -6.32
CA LYS A 34 -7.50 11.21 -7.42
C LYS A 34 -6.26 11.99 -6.95
N GLU A 35 -6.20 12.40 -5.68
CA GLU A 35 -5.05 13.09 -5.09
C GLU A 35 -3.79 12.21 -5.10
N VAL A 36 -3.94 10.92 -4.83
CA VAL A 36 -2.85 9.94 -4.95
C VAL A 36 -2.49 9.72 -6.42
N ALA A 37 -3.47 9.64 -7.31
CA ALA A 37 -3.23 9.52 -8.75
C ALA A 37 -2.42 10.71 -9.29
N GLN A 38 -2.73 11.92 -8.84
CA GLN A 38 -1.99 13.13 -9.20
C GLN A 38 -0.54 13.07 -8.70
N GLU A 39 -0.33 12.60 -7.49
CA GLU A 39 1.01 12.42 -6.93
C GLU A 39 1.81 11.38 -7.72
N LEU A 40 1.19 10.25 -8.05
CA LEU A 40 1.84 9.20 -8.85
C LEU A 40 2.23 9.68 -10.25
N SER A 41 1.45 10.57 -10.84
CA SER A 41 1.75 11.12 -12.17
C SER A 41 3.11 11.85 -12.21
N LYS A 42 3.53 12.42 -11.09
CA LYS A 42 4.83 13.10 -10.98
C LYS A 42 6.01 12.12 -11.07
N TYR A 43 5.78 10.85 -10.77
CA TYR A 43 6.79 9.80 -10.88
C TYR A 43 6.74 9.07 -12.21
N HIS A 44 5.93 9.54 -13.17
CA HIS A 44 5.75 8.92 -14.49
C HIS A 44 5.34 7.44 -14.43
N ILE A 45 4.57 7.09 -13.40
CA ILE A 45 4.08 5.72 -13.23
C ILE A 45 2.81 5.53 -14.04
N SER A 46 2.82 4.51 -14.91
CA SER A 46 1.65 4.08 -15.65
C SER A 46 0.82 3.14 -14.77
N LEU A 47 -0.36 3.59 -14.34
CA LEU A 47 -1.23 2.78 -13.48
C LEU A 47 -1.81 1.60 -14.25
N PRO A 48 -1.78 0.38 -13.68
CA PRO A 48 -2.53 -0.74 -14.22
C PRO A 48 -4.02 -0.40 -14.31
N LYS A 49 -4.70 -0.88 -15.35
CA LYS A 49 -6.14 -0.65 -15.55
C LYS A 49 -6.99 -1.15 -14.39
N LYS A 50 -6.49 -2.11 -13.63
CA LYS A 50 -7.19 -2.68 -12.46
C LYS A 50 -7.26 -1.73 -11.28
N ILE A 51 -6.37 -0.76 -11.18
CA ILE A 51 -6.41 0.25 -10.12
C ILE A 51 -7.39 1.33 -10.53
N LYS A 52 -8.45 1.47 -9.75
CA LYS A 52 -9.49 2.47 -9.99
C LYS A 52 -9.18 3.76 -9.27
N ILE A 53 -9.46 4.88 -9.95
CA ILE A 53 -9.38 6.21 -9.33
C ILE A 53 -10.78 6.57 -8.87
N GLU A 54 -10.94 6.92 -7.59
CA GLU A 54 -12.22 7.25 -7.00
C GLU A 54 -12.17 8.64 -6.35
N GLU A 55 -13.31 9.31 -6.33
CA GLU A 55 -13.44 10.63 -5.74
C GLU A 55 -14.01 10.55 -4.32
N LEU A 56 -13.56 11.47 -3.47
CA LEU A 56 -14.09 11.64 -2.13
C LEU A 56 -15.42 12.40 -2.21
N ASN A 57 -16.42 11.91 -1.46
CA ASN A 57 -17.65 12.67 -1.24
C ASN A 57 -17.40 13.80 -0.24
N GLN A 58 -18.40 14.67 -0.02
CA GLN A 58 -18.24 15.84 0.86
C GLN A 58 -17.93 15.44 2.30
N SER A 59 -18.57 14.41 2.82
CA SER A 59 -18.32 13.89 4.16
C SER A 59 -16.87 13.43 4.32
N SER A 60 -16.33 12.75 3.32
CA SER A 60 -14.93 12.29 3.32
C SER A 60 -13.96 13.45 3.21
N LYS A 61 -14.29 14.50 2.46
CA LYS A 61 -13.47 15.71 2.41
C LYS A 61 -13.40 16.40 3.78
N ASP A 62 -14.49 16.38 4.52
CA ASP A 62 -14.50 16.88 5.89
C ASP A 62 -13.63 16.02 6.81
N THR A 63 -13.66 14.71 6.63
CA THR A 63 -12.77 13.78 7.34
C THR A 63 -11.29 14.09 7.05
N VAL A 64 -10.94 14.41 5.81
CA VAL A 64 -9.57 14.81 5.46
C VAL A 64 -9.10 16.01 6.28
N LYS A 65 -9.96 17.01 6.46
CA LYS A 65 -9.63 18.19 7.29
C LYS A 65 -9.34 17.81 8.74
N VAL A 66 -10.14 16.90 9.30
CA VAL A 66 -9.92 16.40 10.67
C VAL A 66 -8.59 15.65 10.75
N LEU A 67 -8.32 14.76 9.80
CA LEU A 67 -7.09 13.97 9.78
C LEU A 67 -5.84 14.83 9.66
N THR A 68 -5.85 15.83 8.79
CA THR A 68 -4.70 16.72 8.61
C THR A 68 -4.48 17.65 9.79
N ASN A 69 -5.55 18.03 10.51
CA ASN A 69 -5.45 18.92 11.68
C ASN A 69 -5.04 18.18 12.96
N GLN A 70 -5.46 16.93 13.13
CA GLN A 70 -5.25 16.17 14.37
C GLN A 70 -4.03 15.26 14.31
N HIS A 71 -3.53 14.95 13.13
CA HIS A 71 -2.46 14.00 12.92
C HIS A 71 -1.40 14.59 12.00
N ASP A 72 -0.18 14.09 12.11
CA ASP A 72 0.93 14.50 11.26
C ASP A 72 0.90 13.70 9.94
N LEU A 73 -0.13 13.97 9.15
CA LEU A 73 -0.36 13.33 7.85
C LEU A 73 -0.29 14.37 6.74
N ASP A 74 0.29 13.99 5.61
CA ASP A 74 0.18 14.83 4.42
C ASP A 74 -1.22 14.71 3.79
N PHE A 75 -1.51 15.58 2.84
CA PHE A 75 -2.83 15.64 2.21
C PHE A 75 -3.20 14.36 1.49
N GLY A 76 -2.27 13.77 0.73
CA GLY A 76 -2.50 12.52 0.00
C GLY A 76 -2.80 11.35 0.91
N GLU A 77 -2.05 11.23 2.02
CA GLU A 77 -2.27 10.20 3.03
C GLU A 77 -3.65 10.33 3.66
N ALA A 78 -4.02 11.54 4.05
CA ALA A 78 -5.34 11.78 4.64
C ALA A 78 -6.47 11.47 3.65
N CYS A 79 -6.30 11.82 2.38
CA CYS A 79 -7.28 11.49 1.34
C CYS A 79 -7.43 9.98 1.14
N ALA A 80 -6.33 9.24 1.16
CA ALA A 80 -6.36 7.79 1.00
C ALA A 80 -7.05 7.11 2.18
N ILE A 81 -6.78 7.55 3.41
CA ILE A 81 -7.45 7.02 4.61
C ILE A 81 -8.95 7.36 4.55
N ALA A 82 -9.30 8.58 4.20
CA ALA A 82 -10.71 8.99 4.08
C ALA A 82 -11.45 8.15 3.02
N LEU A 83 -10.81 7.86 1.90
CA LEU A 83 -11.39 7.00 0.88
C LEU A 83 -11.59 5.57 1.41
N ALA A 84 -10.62 5.04 2.16
CA ALA A 84 -10.74 3.71 2.74
C ALA A 84 -11.96 3.62 3.67
N LEU A 85 -12.21 4.66 4.46
CA LEU A 85 -13.38 4.72 5.34
C LEU A 85 -14.67 4.88 4.53
N GLN A 86 -14.67 5.73 3.51
CA GLN A 86 -15.83 5.95 2.63
C GLN A 86 -16.26 4.66 1.94
N GLU A 87 -15.31 3.91 1.41
CA GLU A 87 -15.56 2.69 0.62
C GLU A 87 -15.68 1.45 1.50
N LYS A 88 -15.54 1.59 2.81
CA LYS A 88 -15.54 0.47 3.76
C LYS A 88 -14.55 -0.60 3.35
N ALA A 89 -13.36 -0.18 2.93
CA ALA A 89 -12.31 -1.08 2.51
C ALA A 89 -11.84 -1.94 3.68
N ILE A 90 -11.52 -3.19 3.42
CA ILE A 90 -10.97 -4.09 4.43
C ILE A 90 -9.55 -3.70 4.77
N CYS A 91 -8.78 -3.23 3.78
CA CYS A 91 -7.37 -3.03 3.92
C CYS A 91 -6.93 -1.68 3.36
N PHE A 92 -6.03 -1.04 4.08
CA PHE A 92 -5.31 0.17 3.63
C PHE A 92 -3.85 -0.15 3.41
N LEU A 93 -3.31 0.26 2.25
CA LEU A 93 -1.95 -0.02 1.84
C LEU A 93 -1.08 1.21 1.99
N THR A 94 -0.11 1.16 2.88
CA THR A 94 0.84 2.26 3.11
C THR A 94 2.15 1.75 3.69
N ASP A 95 3.25 2.42 3.32
CA ASP A 95 4.57 2.20 3.90
C ASP A 95 4.92 3.27 4.95
N ASP A 96 4.09 4.30 5.09
CA ASP A 96 4.31 5.37 6.04
C ASP A 96 3.88 4.97 7.46
N LEU A 97 4.78 5.18 8.44
CA LEU A 97 4.52 4.79 9.82
C LEU A 97 3.40 5.59 10.48
N ASP A 98 3.33 6.88 10.22
CA ASP A 98 2.29 7.74 10.81
C ASP A 98 0.92 7.39 10.23
N ALA A 99 0.84 7.20 8.91
CA ALA A 99 -0.38 6.77 8.25
C ALA A 99 -0.84 5.39 8.76
N ARG A 100 0.10 4.47 9.03
CA ARG A 100 -0.23 3.16 9.64
C ARG A 100 -0.87 3.31 11.00
N LYS A 101 -0.28 4.12 11.87
CA LYS A 101 -0.79 4.33 13.24
C LYS A 101 -2.19 4.92 13.22
N VAL A 102 -2.40 5.95 12.41
CA VAL A 102 -3.70 6.60 12.28
C VAL A 102 -4.74 5.64 11.73
N SER A 103 -4.41 4.92 10.67
CA SER A 103 -5.32 3.96 10.03
C SER A 103 -5.80 2.89 11.01
N LYS A 104 -4.91 2.38 11.84
CA LYS A 104 -5.26 1.39 12.88
C LYS A 104 -6.24 1.95 13.91
N LYS A 105 -6.09 3.23 14.27
CA LYS A 105 -7.04 3.89 15.19
C LYS A 105 -8.44 3.95 14.61
N TYR A 106 -8.55 4.00 13.29
CA TYR A 106 -9.84 4.00 12.59
C TYR A 106 -10.34 2.60 12.23
N GLY A 107 -9.67 1.56 12.74
CA GLY A 107 -10.11 0.18 12.56
C GLY A 107 -9.73 -0.45 11.22
N LEU A 108 -8.84 0.17 10.46
CA LEU A 108 -8.39 -0.36 9.18
C LEU A 108 -7.26 -1.39 9.38
N GLU A 109 -7.33 -2.48 8.65
CA GLU A 109 -6.21 -3.40 8.50
C GLU A 109 -5.19 -2.75 7.57
N VAL A 110 -3.90 -2.80 7.94
CA VAL A 110 -2.85 -2.09 7.21
C VAL A 110 -1.78 -3.05 6.72
N HIS A 111 -1.42 -2.93 5.45
CA HIS A 111 -0.28 -3.64 4.85
C HIS A 111 0.67 -2.65 4.18
N GLY A 112 1.96 -2.85 4.38
CA GLY A 112 3.01 -2.20 3.59
C GLY A 112 3.44 -3.07 2.42
N THR A 113 4.39 -2.58 1.64
CA THR A 113 4.92 -3.30 0.46
C THR A 113 5.41 -4.69 0.82
N VAL A 114 6.18 -4.83 1.91
CA VAL A 114 6.69 -6.13 2.36
C VAL A 114 5.54 -7.08 2.71
N GLY A 115 4.54 -6.58 3.43
CA GLY A 115 3.36 -7.38 3.78
C GLY A 115 2.59 -7.89 2.57
N ILE A 116 2.49 -7.07 1.53
CA ILE A 116 1.86 -7.46 0.26
C ILE A 116 2.65 -8.60 -0.40
N ILE A 117 3.97 -8.50 -0.45
CA ILE A 117 4.84 -9.54 -1.04
C ILE A 117 4.70 -10.85 -0.25
N LEU A 118 4.74 -10.78 1.07
CA LEU A 118 4.61 -11.96 1.93
C LEU A 118 3.24 -12.62 1.77
N ARG A 119 2.19 -11.83 1.65
CA ARG A 119 0.85 -12.35 1.42
C ARG A 119 0.74 -13.00 0.04
N ALA A 120 1.29 -12.38 -1.00
CA ALA A 120 1.32 -12.97 -2.34
C ALA A 120 2.05 -14.32 -2.35
N PHE A 121 3.12 -14.44 -1.57
CA PHE A 121 3.82 -15.70 -1.38
C PHE A 121 2.95 -16.74 -0.67
N ARG A 122 2.34 -16.38 0.46
CA ARG A 122 1.47 -17.30 1.21
C ARG A 122 0.26 -17.76 0.41
N GLU A 123 -0.29 -16.90 -0.43
CA GLU A 123 -1.41 -17.24 -1.30
C GLU A 123 -0.98 -17.90 -2.60
N LYS A 124 0.32 -18.21 -2.74
CA LYS A 124 0.91 -18.91 -3.89
C LYS A 124 0.78 -18.17 -5.23
N ILE A 125 0.62 -16.85 -5.18
CA ILE A 125 0.64 -16.00 -6.37
C ILE A 125 2.07 -15.87 -6.89
N ILE A 126 3.04 -15.84 -5.98
CA ILE A 126 4.46 -15.92 -6.31
C ILE A 126 5.09 -17.11 -5.56
N ASP A 127 6.11 -17.71 -6.16
CA ASP A 127 6.83 -18.83 -5.55
C ASP A 127 7.90 -18.31 -4.55
N LYS A 128 8.49 -19.25 -3.81
CA LYS A 128 9.51 -18.94 -2.79
C LYS A 128 10.71 -18.22 -3.41
N LYS A 129 11.19 -18.69 -4.55
CA LYS A 129 12.34 -18.09 -5.25
C LYS A 129 12.06 -16.65 -5.64
N THR A 130 10.88 -16.38 -6.18
CA THR A 130 10.44 -15.02 -6.53
C THR A 130 10.31 -14.13 -5.29
N ALA A 131 9.70 -14.64 -4.24
CA ALA A 131 9.54 -13.89 -2.98
C ALA A 131 10.91 -13.45 -2.42
N ILE A 132 11.87 -14.36 -2.34
CA ILE A 132 13.23 -14.07 -1.88
C ILE A 132 13.89 -13.01 -2.76
N LYS A 133 13.82 -13.18 -4.08
CA LYS A 133 14.37 -12.21 -5.03
C LYS A 133 13.77 -10.82 -4.83
N LYS A 134 12.45 -10.73 -4.73
CA LYS A 134 11.74 -9.45 -4.61
C LYS A 134 12.00 -8.76 -3.28
N ILE A 135 12.11 -9.50 -2.18
CA ILE A 135 12.49 -8.92 -0.88
C ILE A 135 13.90 -8.34 -0.96
N ASN A 136 14.84 -9.02 -1.60
CA ASN A 136 16.18 -8.47 -1.81
C ASN A 136 16.14 -7.20 -2.69
N GLU A 137 15.29 -7.18 -3.72
CA GLU A 137 15.15 -6.01 -4.60
C GLU A 137 14.54 -4.81 -3.87
N ILE A 138 13.67 -5.02 -2.90
CA ILE A 138 13.17 -3.94 -2.04
C ILE A 138 14.34 -3.19 -1.41
N HIS A 139 15.32 -3.92 -0.90
CA HIS A 139 16.49 -3.31 -0.27
C HIS A 139 17.45 -2.68 -1.30
N SER A 140 17.69 -3.34 -2.43
CA SER A 140 18.75 -2.95 -3.36
C SER A 140 18.29 -2.03 -4.49
N ILE A 141 17.02 -2.05 -4.86
CA ILE A 141 16.49 -1.35 -6.04
C ILE A 141 15.44 -0.31 -5.67
N SER A 142 14.50 -0.67 -4.77
CA SER A 142 13.38 0.23 -4.48
C SER A 142 13.79 1.45 -3.66
N SER A 143 12.97 2.49 -3.74
CA SER A 143 13.13 3.71 -2.93
C SER A 143 12.63 3.55 -1.49
N LEU A 144 12.05 2.40 -1.15
CA LEU A 144 11.60 2.13 0.21
C LEU A 144 12.80 1.96 1.14
N PHE A 145 12.85 2.77 2.20
CA PHE A 145 13.88 2.60 3.22
C PHE A 145 13.55 1.39 4.11
N ILE A 146 14.45 0.42 4.12
CA ILE A 146 14.32 -0.78 4.94
C ILE A 146 15.73 -1.22 5.38
N THR A 147 15.87 -1.58 6.65
CA THR A 147 17.17 -2.00 7.18
C THR A 147 17.53 -3.40 6.71
N LYS A 148 18.83 -3.67 6.59
CA LYS A 148 19.33 -5.00 6.23
C LYS A 148 18.92 -6.05 7.26
N ASP A 149 18.90 -5.69 8.54
CA ASP A 149 18.49 -6.60 9.61
C ASP A 149 17.03 -7.04 9.43
N LEU A 150 16.15 -6.12 9.10
CA LEU A 150 14.75 -6.44 8.82
C LEU A 150 14.62 -7.32 7.58
N ILE A 151 15.35 -7.01 6.51
CA ILE A 151 15.38 -7.86 5.29
C ILE A 151 15.83 -9.28 5.66
N ASN A 152 16.89 -9.45 6.44
CA ASN A 152 17.37 -10.76 6.84
C ASN A 152 16.33 -11.53 7.65
N SER A 153 15.62 -10.86 8.55
CA SER A 153 14.53 -11.47 9.34
C SER A 153 13.38 -11.95 8.44
N ILE A 154 13.03 -11.15 7.44
CA ILE A 154 11.97 -11.49 6.48
C ILE A 154 12.39 -12.69 5.62
N LEU A 155 13.62 -12.69 5.11
CA LEU A 155 14.15 -13.80 4.31
C LEU A 155 14.15 -15.11 5.10
N LYS A 156 14.54 -15.05 6.39
CA LYS A 156 14.48 -16.22 7.26
C LYS A 156 13.04 -16.73 7.42
N ALA A 157 12.09 -15.84 7.62
CA ALA A 157 10.68 -16.22 7.73
C ALA A 157 10.17 -16.91 6.46
N ILE A 158 10.60 -16.46 5.28
CA ILE A 158 10.25 -17.10 4.00
C ILE A 158 10.88 -18.50 3.90
N GLU A 159 12.14 -18.64 4.29
CA GLU A 159 12.83 -19.93 4.25
C GLU A 159 12.20 -20.96 5.19
N ASP A 160 11.72 -20.51 6.35
CA ASP A 160 11.12 -21.38 7.39
C ASP A 160 9.65 -21.72 7.10
N PHE A 161 9.04 -21.09 6.09
CA PHE A 161 7.65 -21.34 5.68
C PHE A 161 7.60 -22.60 4.75
#